data_c40766a15275a1858704dac52e42d6e2
#
_entry.id   c40766a15275a1858704dac52e42d6e2
#
_cell.length_a   1.000
_cell.length_b   1.000
_cell.length_c   1.000
_cell.angle_alpha   90.00
_cell.angle_beta   90.00
_cell.angle_gamma   90.00
#
_symmetry.space_group_name_H-M   'P 1'
#
loop_
_entity.id
_entity.type
_entity.pdbx_description
1 polymer ?
#
loop_
_entity_poly.entity_id
_entity_poly.type
_entity_poly.pdbx_seq_one_letter_code
_entity_poly.pdbx_strand_id
1 'polypeptide(L)'
;MWLTRVSINNPVFAAMIMLALMVIGLLATFRMKVEEFPNIEFPFVVVNTVYSGASPEVIETDITKKIEDQVNTIAGVKEVTSVTQQGLSQVIVQFDLNIPSDVAAQNVRDKLALVTPTFRDEVTTPIVAQYNPCLLYT
;
A
#
# COMPACT_ATOMS: atom_id res chain seq x y z
N MET A 1 -21.02 0.92 -49.39
CA MET A 1 -22.43 1.06 -49.01
C MET A 1 -23.30 -0.18 -49.28
N TRP A 2 -22.70 -1.37 -49.15
CA TRP A 2 -23.42 -2.63 -49.33
C TRP A 2 -24.31 -2.97 -48.12
N LEU A 3 -23.84 -2.72 -46.89
CA LEU A 3 -24.59 -2.96 -45.66
C LEU A 3 -25.91 -2.15 -45.61
N THR A 4 -25.88 -0.90 -46.03
CA THR A 4 -27.06 -0.02 -46.01
C THR A 4 -28.16 -0.56 -46.96
N ARG A 5 -27.75 -1.11 -48.11
CA ARG A 5 -28.70 -1.67 -49.09
C ARG A 5 -29.32 -2.99 -48.62
N VAL A 6 -28.54 -3.82 -47.88
CA VAL A 6 -29.06 -5.07 -47.31
C VAL A 6 -30.02 -4.77 -46.15
N SER A 7 -29.72 -3.74 -45.33
CA SER A 7 -30.57 -3.32 -44.21
C SER A 7 -31.93 -2.78 -44.66
N ILE A 8 -31.98 -2.02 -45.78
CA ILE A 8 -33.22 -1.47 -46.30
C ILE A 8 -34.10 -2.56 -46.92
N ASN A 9 -33.50 -3.55 -47.58
CA ASN A 9 -34.25 -4.61 -48.25
C ASN A 9 -34.75 -5.69 -47.27
N ASN A 10 -34.18 -5.82 -46.11
CA ASN A 10 -34.55 -6.83 -45.10
C ASN A 10 -34.59 -6.21 -43.69
N PRO A 11 -35.69 -5.52 -43.32
CA PRO A 11 -35.81 -4.83 -42.05
C PRO A 11 -35.73 -5.79 -40.83
N VAL A 12 -36.20 -7.03 -40.99
CA VAL A 12 -36.12 -8.06 -39.94
C VAL A 12 -34.69 -8.48 -39.66
N PHE A 13 -33.86 -8.57 -40.70
CA PHE A 13 -32.44 -8.89 -40.55
C PHE A 13 -31.68 -7.77 -39.83
N ALA A 14 -31.99 -6.51 -40.15
CA ALA A 14 -31.41 -5.36 -39.45
C ALA A 14 -31.80 -5.33 -37.96
N ALA A 15 -33.06 -5.62 -37.65
CA ALA A 15 -33.55 -5.68 -36.27
C ALA A 15 -32.87 -6.80 -35.47
N MET A 16 -32.67 -7.97 -36.08
CA MET A 16 -31.96 -9.09 -35.41
C MET A 16 -30.49 -8.77 -35.11
N ILE A 17 -29.79 -8.10 -36.04
CA ILE A 17 -28.40 -7.64 -35.80
C ILE A 17 -28.35 -6.64 -34.64
N MET A 18 -29.25 -5.66 -34.61
CA MET A 18 -29.31 -4.69 -33.53
C MET A 18 -29.56 -5.36 -32.18
N LEU A 19 -30.47 -6.31 -32.14
CA LEU A 19 -30.78 -7.07 -30.92
C LEU A 19 -29.60 -7.92 -30.46
N ALA A 20 -28.90 -8.58 -31.39
CA ALA A 20 -27.70 -9.36 -31.08
C ALA A 20 -26.58 -8.47 -30.51
N LEU A 21 -26.34 -7.28 -31.10
CA LEU A 21 -25.35 -6.33 -30.59
C LEU A 21 -25.74 -5.80 -29.19
N MET A 22 -27.03 -5.55 -28.97
CA MET A 22 -27.52 -5.13 -27.65
C MET A 22 -27.28 -6.20 -26.58
N VAL A 23 -27.55 -7.47 -26.88
CA VAL A 23 -27.31 -8.58 -25.96
C VAL A 23 -25.82 -8.76 -25.67
N ILE A 24 -24.98 -8.70 -26.70
CA ILE A 24 -23.51 -8.79 -26.53
C ILE A 24 -22.99 -7.63 -25.68
N GLY A 25 -23.46 -6.40 -25.92
CA GLY A 25 -23.09 -5.21 -25.15
C GLY A 25 -23.50 -5.35 -23.67
N LEU A 26 -24.70 -5.84 -23.42
CA LEU A 26 -25.18 -6.08 -22.06
C LEU A 26 -24.35 -7.14 -21.32
N LEU A 27 -24.06 -8.26 -21.99
CA LEU A 27 -23.21 -9.31 -21.42
C LEU A 27 -21.77 -8.85 -21.17
N ALA A 28 -21.23 -8.02 -22.05
CA ALA A 28 -19.91 -7.41 -21.88
C ALA A 28 -19.86 -6.52 -20.62
N THR A 29 -20.89 -5.71 -20.41
CA THR A 29 -21.00 -4.82 -19.25
C THR A 29 -21.01 -5.60 -17.93
N PHE A 30 -21.74 -6.73 -17.86
CA PHE A 30 -21.76 -7.58 -16.66
C PHE A 30 -20.45 -8.33 -16.41
N ARG A 31 -19.60 -8.51 -17.41
CA ARG A 31 -18.29 -9.16 -17.29
C ARG A 31 -17.15 -8.20 -17.03
N MET A 32 -17.34 -6.91 -17.19
CA MET A 32 -16.32 -5.91 -16.85
C MET A 32 -16.23 -5.82 -15.32
N LYS A 33 -15.11 -6.26 -14.78
CA LYS A 33 -14.75 -5.94 -13.41
C LYS A 33 -14.40 -4.46 -13.37
N VAL A 34 -15.22 -3.67 -12.70
CA VAL A 34 -14.89 -2.28 -12.39
C VAL A 34 -13.91 -2.32 -11.23
N GLU A 35 -12.62 -2.32 -11.52
CA GLU A 35 -11.61 -2.05 -10.52
C GLU A 35 -11.54 -0.54 -10.37
N GLU A 36 -12.13 -0.06 -9.30
CA GLU A 36 -12.26 1.38 -8.99
C GLU A 36 -10.90 2.03 -8.70
N PHE A 37 -9.92 1.23 -8.28
CA PHE A 37 -8.53 1.65 -8.09
C PHE A 37 -7.58 0.58 -8.65
N PRO A 38 -6.54 0.98 -9.41
CA PRO A 38 -5.46 0.04 -9.69
C PRO A 38 -4.86 -0.41 -8.35
N ASN A 39 -4.62 -1.71 -8.19
CA ASN A 39 -3.91 -2.27 -7.04
C ASN A 39 -2.46 -1.75 -7.01
N ILE A 40 -2.29 -0.46 -6.74
CA ILE A 40 -0.98 0.12 -6.46
C ILE A 40 -0.77 -0.08 -4.96
N GLU A 41 -0.13 -1.17 -4.62
CA GLU A 41 0.38 -1.38 -3.27
C GLU A 41 1.56 -0.43 -3.09
N PHE A 42 1.34 0.66 -2.35
CA PHE A 42 2.45 1.46 -1.86
C PHE A 42 3.06 0.71 -0.67
N PRO A 43 4.30 0.22 -0.77
CA PRO A 43 4.92 -0.51 0.32
C PRO A 43 5.37 0.45 1.41
N PHE A 44 4.44 0.83 2.29
CA PHE A 44 4.71 1.58 3.51
C PHE A 44 4.81 0.64 4.69
N VAL A 45 5.87 0.79 5.47
CA VAL A 45 6.06 0.11 6.73
C VAL A 45 6.11 1.14 7.84
N VAL A 46 5.29 0.97 8.86
CA VAL A 46 5.21 1.87 10.02
C VAL A 46 5.78 1.15 11.23
N VAL A 47 6.76 1.75 11.88
CA VAL A 47 7.36 1.29 13.12
C VAL A 47 6.90 2.18 14.26
N ASN A 48 6.16 1.62 15.20
CA ASN A 48 5.71 2.32 16.40
C ASN A 48 6.49 1.82 17.63
N THR A 49 7.09 2.74 18.37
CA THR A 49 7.83 2.44 19.60
C THR A 49 7.33 3.33 20.72
N VAL A 50 6.95 2.74 21.84
CA VAL A 50 6.46 3.47 23.01
C VAL A 50 7.58 3.56 24.07
N TYR A 51 7.82 4.78 24.55
CA TYR A 51 8.71 5.06 25.67
C TYR A 51 7.98 5.96 26.68
N SER A 52 7.29 5.36 27.61
CA SER A 52 6.44 6.07 28.57
C SER A 52 7.25 7.02 29.43
N GLY A 53 6.79 8.29 29.52
CA GLY A 53 7.37 9.31 30.37
C GLY A 53 8.57 10.07 29.80
N ALA A 54 9.12 9.67 28.65
CA ALA A 54 10.22 10.38 28.03
C ALA A 54 9.75 11.65 27.28
N SER A 55 10.61 12.67 27.26
CA SER A 55 10.40 13.86 26.43
C SER A 55 10.66 13.54 24.96
N PRO A 56 10.04 14.28 24.01
CA PRO A 56 10.26 14.06 22.57
C PRO A 56 11.73 14.09 22.15
N GLU A 57 12.54 14.97 22.73
CA GLU A 57 13.96 15.11 22.45
C GLU A 57 14.78 13.85 22.84
N VAL A 58 14.42 13.25 23.98
CA VAL A 58 15.06 11.99 24.43
C VAL A 58 14.65 10.84 23.53
N ILE A 59 13.38 10.75 23.14
CA ILE A 59 12.87 9.72 22.23
C ILE A 59 13.51 9.84 20.86
N GLU A 60 13.68 11.06 20.36
CA GLU A 60 14.32 11.31 19.08
C GLU A 60 15.77 10.82 19.08
N THR A 61 16.56 11.16 20.09
CA THR A 61 17.99 10.80 20.14
C THR A 61 18.22 9.33 20.48
N ASP A 62 17.47 8.76 21.41
CA ASP A 62 17.70 7.43 21.95
C ASP A 62 17.02 6.33 21.11
N ILE A 63 15.94 6.65 20.40
CA ILE A 63 15.12 5.69 19.67
C ILE A 63 15.03 6.02 18.19
N THR A 64 14.43 7.19 17.84
CA THR A 64 14.08 7.53 16.46
C THR A 64 15.29 7.51 15.55
N LYS A 65 16.36 8.23 15.89
CA LYS A 65 17.60 8.27 15.11
C LYS A 65 18.24 6.91 14.93
N LYS A 66 18.26 6.08 15.97
CA LYS A 66 18.84 4.72 15.87
C LYS A 66 18.04 3.83 14.92
N ILE A 67 16.71 3.96 14.92
CA ILE A 67 15.84 3.24 13.98
C ILE A 67 16.07 3.77 12.57
N GLU A 68 16.07 5.08 12.35
CA GLU A 68 16.30 5.70 11.04
C GLU A 68 17.64 5.28 10.44
N ASP A 69 18.72 5.33 11.23
CA ASP A 69 20.06 4.96 10.78
C ASP A 69 20.11 3.50 10.29
N GLN A 70 19.44 2.59 10.97
CA GLN A 70 19.41 1.18 10.57
C GLN A 70 18.49 0.94 9.38
N VAL A 71 17.33 1.56 9.36
CA VAL A 71 16.37 1.41 8.26
C VAL A 71 16.90 2.00 6.96
N ASN A 72 17.63 3.11 7.02
CA ASN A 72 18.29 3.72 5.85
C ASN A 72 19.33 2.80 5.20
N THR A 73 19.83 1.77 5.89
CA THR A 73 20.74 0.78 5.31
C THR A 73 20.05 -0.29 4.46
N ILE A 74 18.71 -0.34 4.47
CA ILE A 74 17.94 -1.32 3.73
C ILE A 74 17.87 -0.93 2.25
N ALA A 75 18.21 -1.86 1.37
CA ALA A 75 18.11 -1.62 -0.07
C ALA A 75 16.64 -1.41 -0.49
N GLY A 76 16.41 -0.38 -1.33
CA GLY A 76 15.08 -0.06 -1.84
C GLY A 76 14.24 0.83 -0.93
N VAL A 77 14.81 1.39 0.13
CA VAL A 77 14.18 2.49 0.89
C VAL A 77 14.24 3.76 0.02
N LYS A 78 13.09 4.36 -0.21
CA LYS A 78 12.93 5.59 -0.97
C LYS A 78 12.93 6.82 -0.07
N GLU A 79 12.19 6.74 1.03
CA GLU A 79 12.03 7.84 1.97
C GLU A 79 11.77 7.30 3.38
N VAL A 80 12.33 7.95 4.39
CA VAL A 80 12.07 7.68 5.80
C VAL A 80 11.56 8.97 6.42
N THR A 81 10.39 8.91 7.02
CA THR A 81 9.77 10.03 7.75
C THR A 81 9.49 9.60 9.16
N SER A 82 9.87 10.40 10.14
CA SER A 82 9.60 10.13 11.54
C SER A 82 8.72 11.22 12.17
N VAL A 83 7.89 10.78 13.10
CA VAL A 83 7.07 11.67 13.96
C VAL A 83 7.31 11.25 15.40
N THR A 84 7.92 12.14 16.17
CA THR A 84 8.20 11.92 17.59
C THR A 84 7.25 12.76 18.43
N GLN A 85 6.54 12.11 19.35
CA GLN A 85 5.65 12.74 20.31
C GLN A 85 6.03 12.31 21.73
N GLN A 86 5.44 12.94 22.74
CA GLN A 86 5.69 12.55 24.13
C GLN A 86 5.28 11.09 24.38
N GLY A 87 6.25 10.25 24.68
CA GLY A 87 6.03 8.84 24.95
C GLY A 87 5.91 7.95 23.71
N LEU A 88 5.98 8.48 22.46
CA LEU A 88 5.77 7.73 21.24
C LEU A 88 6.73 8.17 20.14
N SER A 89 7.40 7.19 19.52
CA SER A 89 8.11 7.35 18.25
C SER A 89 7.40 6.57 17.16
N GLN A 90 7.11 7.21 16.04
CA GLN A 90 6.57 6.61 14.84
C GLN A 90 7.50 6.87 13.66
N VAL A 91 8.05 5.81 13.09
CA VAL A 91 8.91 5.88 11.90
C VAL A 91 8.18 5.24 10.74
N ILE A 92 7.98 6.00 9.68
CA ILE A 92 7.30 5.58 8.45
C ILE A 92 8.35 5.41 7.37
N VAL A 93 8.45 4.21 6.82
CA VAL A 93 9.41 3.85 5.79
C VAL A 93 8.69 3.58 4.49
N GLN A 94 9.00 4.35 3.48
CA GLN A 94 8.51 4.14 2.12
C GLN A 94 9.55 3.39 1.30
N PHE A 95 9.12 2.30 0.69
CA PHE A 95 9.95 1.50 -0.22
C PHE A 95 9.59 1.77 -1.68
N ASP A 96 10.48 1.36 -2.57
CA ASP A 96 10.21 1.35 -4.00
C ASP A 96 9.07 0.37 -4.35
N LEU A 97 8.25 0.73 -5.35
CA LEU A 97 7.11 -0.07 -5.81
C LEU A 97 7.47 -1.48 -6.31
N ASN A 98 8.73 -1.73 -6.56
CA ASN A 98 9.25 -3.03 -7.02
C ASN A 98 9.41 -4.05 -5.87
N ILE A 99 9.30 -3.60 -4.61
CA ILE A 99 9.51 -4.44 -3.44
C ILE A 99 8.14 -4.81 -2.87
N PRO A 100 7.82 -6.12 -2.74
CA PRO A 100 6.61 -6.56 -2.06
C PRO A 100 6.56 -6.06 -0.61
N SER A 101 5.38 -5.65 -0.15
CA SER A 101 5.19 -5.06 1.19
C SER A 101 5.54 -6.01 2.34
N ASP A 102 5.38 -7.31 2.14
CA ASP A 102 5.74 -8.35 3.09
C ASP A 102 7.27 -8.48 3.25
N VAL A 103 8.01 -8.43 2.14
CA VAL A 103 9.48 -8.44 2.14
C VAL A 103 10.02 -7.17 2.78
N ALA A 104 9.45 -6.01 2.46
CA ALA A 104 9.81 -4.74 3.07
C ALA A 104 9.66 -4.78 4.60
N ALA A 105 8.51 -5.26 5.09
CA ALA A 105 8.27 -5.37 6.52
C ALA A 105 9.19 -6.38 7.22
N GLN A 106 9.54 -7.48 6.55
CA GLN A 106 10.48 -8.46 7.11
C GLN A 106 11.88 -7.85 7.23
N ASN A 107 12.36 -7.17 6.20
CA ASN A 107 13.66 -6.49 6.23
C ASN A 107 13.73 -5.44 7.37
N VAL A 108 12.65 -4.70 7.60
CA VAL A 108 12.57 -3.75 8.70
C VAL A 108 12.62 -4.47 10.05
N ARG A 109 11.87 -5.57 10.23
CA ARG A 109 11.91 -6.37 11.48
C ARG A 109 13.30 -6.92 11.77
N ASP A 110 13.99 -7.44 10.75
CA ASP A 110 15.33 -7.99 10.89
C ASP A 110 16.33 -6.91 11.33
N LYS A 111 16.23 -5.70 10.79
CA LYS A 111 17.06 -4.56 11.19
C LYS A 111 16.73 -4.06 12.60
N LEU A 112 15.44 -3.99 12.93
CA LEU A 112 15.01 -3.60 14.27
C LEU A 112 15.45 -4.60 15.35
N ALA A 113 15.50 -5.89 15.05
CA ALA A 113 15.99 -6.90 15.96
C ALA A 113 17.46 -6.67 16.38
N LEU A 114 18.26 -6.03 15.51
CA LEU A 114 19.64 -5.66 15.81
C LEU A 114 19.74 -4.44 16.74
N VAL A 115 18.79 -3.53 16.67
CA VAL A 115 18.79 -2.27 17.43
C VAL A 115 18.06 -2.40 18.77
N THR A 116 17.02 -3.23 18.82
CA THR A 116 16.20 -3.43 20.03
C THR A 116 17.03 -3.69 21.29
N PRO A 117 18.10 -4.51 21.26
CA PRO A 117 18.95 -4.74 22.46
C PRO A 117 19.73 -3.49 22.92
N THR A 118 19.83 -2.47 22.09
CA THR A 118 20.52 -1.20 22.43
C THR A 118 19.60 -0.17 23.06
N PHE A 119 18.30 -0.45 23.12
CA PHE A 119 17.34 0.40 23.81
C PHE A 119 17.39 0.18 25.30
N ARG A 120 16.88 1.15 26.04
CA ARG A 120 16.72 1.03 27.50
C ARG A 120 15.60 0.05 27.84
N ASP A 121 15.66 -0.58 28.98
CA ASP A 121 14.67 -1.57 29.45
C ASP A 121 13.24 -1.01 29.57
N GLU A 122 13.12 0.31 29.67
CA GLU A 122 11.83 1.03 29.74
C GLU A 122 11.14 1.22 28.38
N VAL A 123 11.85 0.95 27.27
CA VAL A 123 11.33 1.09 25.90
C VAL A 123 10.60 -0.18 25.52
N THR A 124 9.34 -0.02 25.10
CA THR A 124 8.56 -1.15 24.59
C THR A 124 9.14 -1.65 23.25
N THR A 125 9.11 -2.95 23.04
CA THR A 125 9.54 -3.55 21.77
C THR A 125 8.85 -2.88 20.58
N PRO A 126 9.59 -2.41 19.56
CA PRO A 126 9.02 -1.79 18.37
C PRO A 126 8.02 -2.69 17.67
N ILE A 127 6.85 -2.14 17.35
CA ILE A 127 5.81 -2.83 16.60
C ILE A 127 5.88 -2.40 15.15
N VAL A 128 6.08 -3.39 14.25
CA VAL A 128 6.13 -3.17 12.81
C VAL A 128 4.76 -3.48 12.21
N ALA A 129 4.11 -2.47 11.66
CA ALA A 129 2.83 -2.60 10.96
C ALA A 129 3.00 -2.30 9.46
N GLN A 130 2.37 -3.12 8.63
CA GLN A 130 2.23 -2.82 7.20
C GLN A 130 1.01 -1.94 7.00
N TYR A 131 1.13 -0.90 6.20
CA TYR A 131 -0.01 -0.10 5.81
C TYR A 131 -0.65 -0.70 4.55
N ASN A 132 -1.75 -1.40 4.73
CA ASN A 132 -2.59 -1.88 3.62
C ASN A 132 -3.80 -0.95 3.47
N PRO A 133 -3.87 -0.12 2.43
CA PRO A 133 -5.00 0.76 2.20
C PRO A 133 -6.33 -0.01 1.98
N CYS A 134 -6.27 -1.28 1.61
CA CYS A 134 -7.46 -2.13 1.44
C CYS A 134 -8.23 -2.41 2.74
N LEU A 135 -7.62 -2.28 3.91
CA LEU A 135 -8.31 -2.54 5.19
C LEU A 135 -9.20 -1.39 5.67
N LEU A 136 -9.17 -0.25 5.00
CA LEU A 136 -10.00 0.91 5.35
C LEU A 136 -11.42 0.85 4.74
N TYR A 137 -11.73 -0.15 3.92
CA TYR A 137 -13.00 -0.27 3.20
C TYR A 137 -13.88 -1.45 3.64
N THR A 138 -13.73 -1.89 4.90
CA THR A 138 -14.68 -2.89 5.45
C THR A 138 -15.53 -2.26 6.54
#